data_ca41ebc970f484ac723017e690d9e780
#
_entry.id   ca41ebc970f484ac723017e690d9e780
#
_cell.length_a   1.000
_cell.length_b   1.000
_cell.length_c   1.000
_cell.angle_alpha   90.00
_cell.angle_beta   90.00
_cell.angle_gamma   90.00
#
_symmetry.space_group_name_H-M   'P 1'
#
loop_
_entity.id
_entity.type
_entity.pdbx_description
1 polymer ?
#
loop_
_entity_poly.entity_id
_entity_poly.type
_entity_poly.pdbx_seq_one_letter_code
_entity_poly.pdbx_strand_id
1 'polypeptide(L)'
;IGVVLLFVAIAFYCGFVLVGVVEEKASRVVEVLLSRVRPTELFAGKILGIGLVGLAQFALVVVSALVALSVADNTLAPDTTPSTLGWIVFWFVLGYAFYAVLYAAAGSLVSRQEETQSLQLPMTGLLFVAYILAFVATESPDGAAALLGSFFPPTAPMVMIVRIAHG
;
A
#
# COMPACT_ATOMS: atom_id res chain seq x y z
N ILE A 1 5.47 13.92 -4.15
CA ILE A 1 6.15 13.18 -3.05
C ILE A 1 5.19 12.16 -2.41
N GLY A 2 3.95 12.52 -2.04
CA GLY A 2 3.00 11.62 -1.37
C GLY A 2 2.73 10.30 -2.13
N VAL A 3 2.54 10.36 -3.45
CA VAL A 3 2.31 9.17 -4.29
C VAL A 3 3.50 8.21 -4.29
N VAL A 4 4.73 8.77 -4.31
CA VAL A 4 5.96 7.95 -4.25
C VAL A 4 6.06 7.23 -2.90
N LEU A 5 5.80 7.95 -1.81
CA LEU A 5 5.81 7.37 -0.46
C LEU A 5 4.75 6.28 -0.33
N LEU A 6 3.55 6.50 -0.86
CA LEU A 6 2.48 5.51 -0.86
C LEU A 6 2.86 4.27 -1.68
N PHE A 7 3.40 4.47 -2.88
CA PHE A 7 3.87 3.37 -3.73
C PHE A 7 4.91 2.51 -3.01
N VAL A 8 5.95 3.14 -2.46
CA VAL A 8 7.03 2.45 -1.75
C VAL A 8 6.49 1.72 -0.53
N ALA A 9 5.64 2.37 0.26
CA ALA A 9 5.06 1.77 1.46
C ALA A 9 4.20 0.54 1.11
N ILE A 10 3.27 0.66 0.16
CA ILE A 10 2.41 -0.47 -0.24
C ILE A 10 3.26 -1.61 -0.81
N ALA A 11 4.20 -1.31 -1.74
CA ALA A 11 5.06 -2.33 -2.33
C ALA A 11 5.86 -3.10 -1.28
N PHE A 12 6.42 -2.39 -0.30
CA PHE A 12 7.26 -2.95 0.74
C PHE A 12 6.45 -3.81 1.72
N TYR A 13 5.36 -3.26 2.28
CA TYR A 13 4.57 -3.99 3.28
C TYR A 13 3.78 -5.15 2.68
N CYS A 14 3.22 -4.99 1.48
CA CYS A 14 2.55 -6.11 0.80
C CYS A 14 3.55 -7.19 0.38
N GLY A 15 4.80 -6.84 0.07
CA GLY A 15 5.88 -7.80 -0.13
C GLY A 15 6.11 -8.67 1.10
N PHE A 16 6.10 -8.10 2.30
CA PHE A 16 6.17 -8.88 3.55
C PHE A 16 4.96 -9.79 3.77
N VAL A 17 3.76 -9.35 3.38
CA VAL A 17 2.56 -10.19 3.43
C VAL A 17 2.74 -11.41 2.53
N LEU A 18 3.21 -11.21 1.29
CA LEU A 18 3.47 -12.29 0.33
C LEU A 18 4.48 -13.30 0.89
N VAL A 19 5.66 -12.83 1.28
CA VAL A 19 6.73 -13.68 1.84
C VAL A 19 6.22 -14.44 3.06
N GLY A 20 5.56 -13.75 3.98
CA GLY A 20 5.06 -14.38 5.17
C GLY A 20 3.99 -15.45 4.93
N VAL A 21 3.12 -15.28 3.93
CA VAL A 21 2.15 -16.32 3.55
C VAL A 21 2.85 -17.56 3.00
N VAL A 22 3.86 -17.37 2.15
CA VAL A 22 4.64 -18.48 1.56
C VAL A 22 5.47 -19.20 2.63
N GLU A 23 6.10 -18.49 3.54
CA GLU A 23 6.88 -19.07 4.66
C GLU A 23 6.01 -19.92 5.58
N GLU A 24 4.83 -19.44 5.93
CA GLU A 24 3.89 -20.21 6.74
C GLU A 24 3.48 -21.51 6.05
N LYS A 25 3.21 -21.46 4.75
CA LYS A 25 2.82 -22.64 3.99
C LYS A 25 4.00 -23.63 3.83
N ALA A 26 5.22 -23.14 3.70
CA ALA A 26 6.43 -23.95 3.59
C ALA A 26 6.87 -24.57 4.94
N SER A 27 6.47 -23.98 6.05
CA SER A 27 6.82 -24.48 7.39
C SER A 27 5.75 -25.43 7.92
N ARG A 28 6.18 -26.57 8.49
CA ARG A 28 5.27 -27.52 9.19
C ARG A 28 4.58 -26.91 10.42
N VAL A 29 4.96 -25.71 10.82
CA VAL A 29 4.35 -24.95 11.92
C VAL A 29 2.87 -24.67 11.62
N VAL A 30 2.50 -24.51 10.35
CA VAL A 30 1.10 -24.32 9.93
C VAL A 30 0.22 -25.51 10.32
N GLU A 31 0.71 -26.73 10.21
CA GLU A 31 -0.08 -27.93 10.58
C GLU A 31 -0.44 -27.92 12.08
N VAL A 32 0.48 -27.46 12.93
CA VAL A 32 0.25 -27.34 14.37
C VAL A 32 -0.66 -26.17 14.72
N LEU A 33 -0.49 -25.03 14.06
CA LEU A 33 -1.32 -23.83 14.26
C LEU A 33 -2.74 -24.03 13.77
N LEU A 34 -2.95 -24.65 12.61
CA LEU A 34 -4.28 -24.91 12.04
C LEU A 34 -5.11 -25.91 12.86
N SER A 35 -4.48 -26.65 13.77
CA SER A 35 -5.23 -27.48 14.73
C SER A 35 -5.94 -26.67 15.81
N ARG A 36 -5.57 -25.40 16.00
CA ARG A 36 -6.06 -24.50 17.07
C ARG A 36 -6.69 -23.21 16.57
N VAL A 37 -6.31 -22.72 15.37
CA VAL A 37 -6.72 -21.42 14.82
C VAL A 37 -7.24 -21.60 13.39
N ARG A 38 -8.26 -20.86 13.01
CA ARG A 38 -8.79 -20.89 11.64
C ARG A 38 -7.80 -20.20 10.68
N PRO A 39 -7.62 -20.71 9.45
CA PRO A 39 -6.74 -20.10 8.45
C PRO A 39 -7.01 -18.62 8.22
N THR A 40 -8.29 -18.24 8.20
CA THR A 40 -8.74 -16.85 8.01
C THR A 40 -8.29 -15.93 9.14
N GLU A 41 -8.25 -16.40 10.38
CA GLU A 41 -7.81 -15.63 11.54
C GLU A 41 -6.29 -15.41 11.49
N LEU A 42 -5.55 -16.43 11.04
CA LEU A 42 -4.10 -16.33 10.87
C LEU A 42 -3.75 -15.29 9.81
N PHE A 43 -4.37 -15.35 8.62
CA PHE A 43 -4.16 -14.38 7.56
C PHE A 43 -4.59 -12.96 7.97
N ALA A 44 -5.75 -12.83 8.61
CA ALA A 44 -6.23 -11.53 9.09
C ALA A 44 -5.27 -10.93 10.11
N GLY A 45 -4.80 -11.74 11.08
CA GLY A 45 -3.83 -11.30 12.08
C GLY A 45 -2.51 -10.82 11.46
N LYS A 46 -2.01 -11.51 10.43
CA LYS A 46 -0.80 -11.11 9.71
C LYS A 46 -0.99 -9.80 8.94
N ILE A 47 -2.06 -9.69 8.15
CA ILE A 47 -2.36 -8.48 7.38
C ILE A 47 -2.52 -7.29 8.33
N LEU A 48 -3.25 -7.45 9.43
CA LEU A 48 -3.43 -6.40 10.43
C LEU A 48 -2.11 -6.06 11.14
N GLY A 49 -1.32 -7.04 11.54
CA GLY A 49 -0.04 -6.81 12.22
C GLY A 49 0.95 -6.04 11.35
N ILE A 50 1.17 -6.49 10.10
CA ILE A 50 2.04 -5.81 9.15
C ILE A 50 1.47 -4.44 8.79
N GLY A 51 0.15 -4.32 8.63
CA GLY A 51 -0.53 -3.07 8.33
C GLY A 51 -0.40 -2.03 9.43
N LEU A 52 -0.51 -2.42 10.69
CA LEU A 52 -0.33 -1.51 11.83
C LEU A 52 1.11 -0.98 11.91
N VAL A 53 2.10 -1.85 11.72
CA VAL A 53 3.51 -1.43 11.66
C VAL A 53 3.73 -0.49 10.47
N GLY A 54 3.18 -0.84 9.29
CA GLY A 54 3.25 -0.01 8.10
C GLY A 54 2.59 1.35 8.29
N LEU A 55 1.41 1.40 8.91
CA LEU A 55 0.71 2.64 9.22
C LEU A 55 1.50 3.51 10.20
N ALA A 56 2.06 2.91 11.24
CA ALA A 56 2.89 3.64 12.21
C ALA A 56 4.13 4.25 11.56
N GLN A 57 4.83 3.50 10.71
CA GLN A 57 5.99 4.01 9.99
C GLN A 57 5.60 5.06 8.93
N PHE A 58 4.50 4.85 8.21
CA PHE A 58 4.00 5.83 7.26
C PHE A 58 3.63 7.15 7.96
N ALA A 59 2.93 7.07 9.10
CA ALA A 59 2.61 8.24 9.91
C ALA A 59 3.88 8.96 10.40
N LEU A 60 4.91 8.21 10.83
CA LEU A 60 6.18 8.78 11.26
C LEU A 60 6.89 9.52 10.12
N VAL A 61 6.90 8.97 8.92
CA VAL A 61 7.47 9.62 7.73
C VAL A 61 6.70 10.90 7.38
N VAL A 62 5.36 10.86 7.41
CA VAL A 62 4.52 12.04 7.15
C VAL A 62 4.79 13.13 8.19
N VAL A 63 4.80 12.77 9.47
CA VAL A 63 5.10 13.72 10.57
C VAL A 63 6.50 14.32 10.41
N SER A 64 7.50 13.49 10.12
CA SER A 64 8.88 13.96 9.91
C SER A 64 8.98 14.93 8.72
N ALA A 65 8.26 14.64 7.64
CA ALA A 65 8.22 15.54 6.48
C ALA A 65 7.55 16.88 6.81
N LEU A 66 6.45 16.87 7.57
CA LEU A 66 5.77 18.09 8.03
C LEU A 66 6.66 18.93 8.95
N VAL A 67 7.37 18.28 9.88
CA VAL A 67 8.32 18.96 10.77
C VAL A 67 9.46 19.58 9.95
N ALA A 68 10.04 18.83 9.00
CA ALA A 68 11.09 19.36 8.14
C ALA A 68 10.62 20.58 7.32
N LEU A 69 9.41 20.54 6.78
CA LEU A 69 8.82 21.67 6.05
C LEU A 69 8.52 22.86 6.95
N SER A 70 8.13 22.65 8.20
CA SER A 70 7.87 23.74 9.16
C SER A 70 9.15 24.46 9.62
N VAL A 71 10.29 23.76 9.59
CA VAL A 71 11.61 24.31 9.96
C VAL A 71 12.29 25.01 8.78
N ALA A 72 12.05 24.53 7.56
CA ALA A 72 12.57 25.11 6.33
C ALA A 72 11.63 26.24 5.86
N ASP A 73 11.83 27.48 6.33
CA ASP A 73 11.06 28.68 5.93
C ASP A 73 10.05 28.46 4.77
N ASN A 74 8.89 28.11 5.11
CA ASN A 74 7.54 28.03 4.52
C ASN A 74 7.26 28.27 3.01
N THR A 75 8.25 28.42 2.15
CA THR A 75 8.01 28.69 0.72
C THR A 75 7.67 27.46 -0.09
N LEU A 76 7.85 26.25 0.47
CA LEU A 76 7.61 24.97 -0.19
C LEU A 76 6.57 24.10 0.54
N ALA A 77 5.99 24.60 1.64
CA ALA A 77 4.93 23.85 2.33
C ALA A 77 3.67 23.88 1.48
N PRO A 78 3.18 22.73 0.99
CA PRO A 78 1.84 22.68 0.41
C PRO A 78 0.84 23.08 1.51
N ASP A 79 -0.24 23.77 1.14
CA ASP A 79 -1.37 24.08 2.03
C ASP A 79 -2.07 22.77 2.48
N THR A 80 -1.36 21.98 3.29
CA THR A 80 -1.86 20.72 3.82
C THR A 80 -2.76 21.00 5.00
N THR A 81 -4.04 20.96 4.74
CA THR A 81 -5.05 21.01 5.80
C THR A 81 -5.08 19.66 6.56
N PRO A 82 -5.48 19.65 7.84
CA PRO A 82 -5.67 18.40 8.59
C PRO A 82 -6.59 17.41 7.89
N SER A 83 -7.57 17.88 7.10
CA SER A 83 -8.45 17.06 6.30
C SER A 83 -7.71 16.34 5.17
N THR A 84 -6.77 17.00 4.48
CA THR A 84 -5.95 16.39 3.43
C THR A 84 -5.11 15.24 3.99
N LEU A 85 -4.52 15.41 5.18
CA LEU A 85 -3.78 14.35 5.85
C LEU A 85 -4.67 13.15 6.19
N GLY A 86 -5.88 13.41 6.68
CA GLY A 86 -6.87 12.36 6.95
C GLY A 86 -7.21 11.54 5.69
N TRP A 87 -7.39 12.21 4.55
CA TRP A 87 -7.62 11.53 3.28
C TRP A 87 -6.43 10.72 2.79
N ILE A 88 -5.21 11.20 2.97
CA ILE A 88 -3.98 10.46 2.62
C ILE A 88 -3.89 9.18 3.45
N VAL A 89 -4.13 9.24 4.75
CA VAL A 89 -4.13 8.06 5.63
C VAL A 89 -5.25 7.10 5.25
N PHE A 90 -6.45 7.61 4.97
CA PHE A 90 -7.59 6.78 4.54
C PHE A 90 -7.26 6.00 3.26
N TRP A 91 -6.73 6.67 2.24
CA TRP A 91 -6.36 6.03 0.99
C TRP A 91 -5.16 5.09 1.13
N PHE A 92 -4.23 5.38 2.05
CA PHE A 92 -3.17 4.44 2.39
C PHE A 92 -3.75 3.15 2.97
N VAL A 93 -4.63 3.24 3.97
CA VAL A 93 -5.25 2.06 4.61
C VAL A 93 -6.05 1.25 3.61
N LEU A 94 -6.86 1.91 2.77
CA LEU A 94 -7.66 1.24 1.76
C LEU A 94 -6.80 0.56 0.69
N GLY A 95 -5.78 1.26 0.21
CA GLY A 95 -4.81 0.73 -0.76
C GLY A 95 -4.03 -0.44 -0.19
N TYR A 96 -3.51 -0.29 1.03
CA TYR A 96 -2.83 -1.38 1.71
C TYR A 96 -3.73 -2.61 1.87
N ALA A 97 -4.96 -2.44 2.36
CA ALA A 97 -5.89 -3.54 2.56
C ALA A 97 -6.17 -4.28 1.25
N PHE A 98 -6.41 -3.56 0.16
CA PHE A 98 -6.64 -4.15 -1.15
C PHE A 98 -5.43 -4.95 -1.64
N TYR A 99 -4.25 -4.33 -1.65
CA TYR A 99 -3.03 -4.98 -2.13
C TYR A 99 -2.55 -6.10 -1.20
N ALA A 100 -2.71 -5.97 0.12
CA ALA A 100 -2.36 -7.02 1.07
C ALA A 100 -3.17 -8.31 0.82
N VAL A 101 -4.47 -8.18 0.57
CA VAL A 101 -5.32 -9.32 0.20
C VAL A 101 -4.88 -9.92 -1.14
N LEU A 102 -4.57 -9.09 -2.12
CA LEU A 102 -4.11 -9.53 -3.43
C LEU A 102 -2.76 -10.29 -3.34
N TYR A 103 -1.81 -9.75 -2.59
CA TYR A 103 -0.50 -10.37 -2.36
C TYR A 103 -0.62 -11.65 -1.52
N ALA A 104 -1.51 -11.68 -0.53
CA ALA A 104 -1.80 -12.87 0.25
C ALA A 104 -2.42 -13.98 -0.63
N ALA A 105 -3.37 -13.62 -1.49
CA ALA A 105 -3.96 -14.54 -2.46
C ALA A 105 -2.90 -15.09 -3.42
N ALA A 106 -2.04 -14.23 -3.98
CA ALA A 106 -0.94 -14.65 -4.84
C ALA A 106 0.03 -15.60 -4.11
N GLY A 107 0.41 -15.29 -2.86
CA GLY A 107 1.26 -16.14 -2.03
C GLY A 107 0.65 -17.51 -1.74
N SER A 108 -0.68 -17.60 -1.68
CA SER A 108 -1.37 -18.88 -1.48
C SER A 108 -1.23 -19.84 -2.68
N LEU A 109 -0.92 -19.35 -3.87
CA LEU A 109 -0.77 -20.13 -5.09
C LEU A 109 0.56 -20.88 -5.17
N VAL A 110 1.60 -20.37 -4.50
CA VAL A 110 2.94 -20.98 -4.51
C VAL A 110 3.24 -21.74 -3.23
N SER A 111 4.12 -22.72 -3.33
CA SER A 111 4.49 -23.57 -2.20
C SER A 111 5.97 -23.49 -1.85
N ARG A 112 6.78 -22.83 -2.69
CA ARG A 112 8.22 -22.72 -2.50
C ARG A 112 8.61 -21.24 -2.38
N GLN A 113 9.51 -20.96 -1.46
CA GLN A 113 10.02 -19.60 -1.24
C GLN A 113 10.75 -19.04 -2.46
N GLU A 114 11.39 -19.90 -3.25
CA GLU A 114 12.07 -19.52 -4.50
C GLU A 114 11.10 -18.95 -5.55
N GLU A 115 9.85 -19.37 -5.54
CA GLU A 115 8.80 -18.90 -6.46
C GLU A 115 8.22 -17.53 -6.06
N THR A 116 8.52 -17.06 -4.84
CA THR A 116 8.00 -15.79 -4.33
C THR A 116 8.42 -14.60 -5.20
N GLN A 117 9.67 -14.60 -5.69
CA GLN A 117 10.17 -13.53 -6.56
C GLN A 117 9.43 -13.47 -7.90
N SER A 118 9.03 -14.61 -8.45
CA SER A 118 8.30 -14.66 -9.72
C SER A 118 6.89 -14.06 -9.60
N LEU A 119 6.28 -14.13 -8.41
CA LEU A 119 4.99 -13.50 -8.12
C LEU A 119 5.12 -12.02 -7.77
N GLN A 120 6.21 -11.64 -7.10
CA GLN A 120 6.42 -10.26 -6.69
C GLN A 120 6.50 -9.31 -7.88
N LEU A 121 7.12 -9.74 -8.98
CA LEU A 121 7.27 -8.93 -10.19
C LEU A 121 5.92 -8.51 -10.81
N PRO A 122 4.97 -9.42 -11.14
CA PRO A 122 3.68 -9.00 -11.70
C PRO A 122 2.84 -8.20 -10.71
N MET A 123 2.91 -8.50 -9.41
CA MET A 123 2.18 -7.74 -8.38
C MET A 123 2.71 -6.31 -8.27
N THR A 124 4.03 -6.14 -8.20
CA THR A 124 4.66 -4.81 -8.21
C THR A 124 4.43 -4.11 -9.55
N GLY A 125 4.36 -4.83 -10.66
CA GLY A 125 4.00 -4.29 -11.97
C GLY A 125 2.61 -3.68 -12.00
N LEU A 126 1.61 -4.34 -11.40
CA LEU A 126 0.26 -3.78 -11.26
C LEU A 126 0.26 -2.49 -10.43
N LEU A 127 0.99 -2.49 -9.33
CA LEU A 127 1.16 -1.30 -8.47
C LEU A 127 1.89 -0.17 -9.21
N PHE A 128 2.86 -0.51 -10.07
CA PHE A 128 3.58 0.45 -10.89
C PHE A 128 2.69 1.09 -11.96
N VAL A 129 1.76 0.35 -12.55
CA VAL A 129 0.73 0.92 -13.44
C VAL A 129 -0.12 1.95 -12.69
N ALA A 130 -0.53 1.64 -11.45
CA ALA A 130 -1.26 2.60 -10.61
C ALA A 130 -0.43 3.87 -10.34
N TYR A 131 0.86 3.72 -10.10
CA TYR A 131 1.80 4.82 -9.90
C TYR A 131 1.92 5.70 -11.16
N ILE A 132 2.06 5.09 -12.35
CA ILE A 132 2.12 5.84 -13.62
C ILE A 132 0.82 6.61 -13.86
N LEU A 133 -0.34 6.00 -13.63
CA LEU A 133 -1.63 6.66 -13.78
C LEU A 133 -1.78 7.83 -12.81
N ALA A 134 -1.32 7.69 -11.57
CA ALA A 134 -1.29 8.79 -10.61
C ALA A 134 -0.37 9.93 -11.08
N PHE A 135 0.75 9.60 -11.72
CA PHE A 135 1.66 10.60 -12.28
C PHE A 135 1.03 11.36 -13.45
N VAL A 136 0.36 10.65 -14.37
CA VAL A 136 -0.43 11.27 -15.44
C VAL A 136 -1.55 12.15 -14.89
N ALA A 137 -2.18 11.74 -13.80
CA ALA A 137 -3.22 12.55 -13.14
C ALA A 137 -2.68 13.86 -12.54
N THR A 138 -1.37 14.01 -12.30
CA THR A 138 -0.82 15.30 -11.85
C THR A 138 -0.89 16.38 -12.92
N GLU A 139 -0.83 16.01 -14.20
CA GLU A 139 -0.91 16.95 -15.32
C GLU A 139 -2.36 17.33 -15.65
N SER A 140 -3.30 16.40 -15.45
CA SER A 140 -4.73 16.61 -15.72
C SER A 140 -5.61 15.87 -14.72
N PRO A 141 -5.85 16.45 -13.51
CA PRO A 141 -6.59 15.80 -12.43
C PRO A 141 -8.05 15.45 -12.80
N ASP A 142 -8.67 16.21 -13.70
CA ASP A 142 -10.02 15.97 -14.20
C ASP A 142 -10.05 15.27 -15.57
N GLY A 143 -8.90 14.87 -16.07
CA GLY A 143 -8.77 14.12 -17.32
C GLY A 143 -9.38 12.73 -17.26
N ALA A 144 -9.72 12.16 -18.41
CA ALA A 144 -10.33 10.83 -18.50
C ALA A 144 -9.49 9.74 -17.81
N ALA A 145 -8.15 9.82 -17.88
CA ALA A 145 -7.25 8.87 -17.23
C ALA A 145 -7.35 8.95 -15.70
N ALA A 146 -7.41 10.16 -15.13
CA ALA A 146 -7.58 10.38 -13.70
C ALA A 146 -8.95 9.90 -13.23
N LEU A 147 -10.01 10.19 -13.99
CA LEU A 147 -11.37 9.73 -13.67
C LEU A 147 -11.45 8.20 -13.69
N LEU A 148 -11.02 7.54 -14.76
CA LEU A 148 -11.02 6.08 -14.84
C LEU A 148 -10.15 5.43 -13.76
N GLY A 149 -8.96 5.99 -13.52
CA GLY A 149 -8.06 5.51 -12.47
C GLY A 149 -8.63 5.66 -11.06
N SER A 150 -9.51 6.62 -10.82
CA SER A 150 -10.19 6.83 -9.54
C SER A 150 -11.25 5.77 -9.24
N PHE A 151 -11.90 5.20 -10.27
CA PHE A 151 -12.93 4.17 -10.11
C PHE A 151 -12.37 2.75 -10.10
N PHE A 152 -11.17 2.56 -10.60
CA PHE A 152 -10.57 1.22 -10.64
C PHE A 152 -9.82 0.92 -9.33
N PRO A 153 -10.24 -0.10 -8.56
CA PRO A 153 -9.74 -0.34 -7.20
C PRO A 153 -8.22 -0.43 -7.07
N PRO A 154 -7.47 -1.06 -7.99
CA PRO A 154 -6.01 -1.09 -7.90
C PRO A 154 -5.33 0.28 -8.02
N THR A 155 -5.91 1.20 -8.78
CA THR A 155 -5.28 2.49 -9.09
C THR A 155 -5.85 3.63 -8.24
N ALA A 156 -7.08 3.47 -7.75
CA ALA A 156 -7.79 4.48 -6.96
C ALA A 156 -6.98 5.06 -5.79
N PRO A 157 -6.29 4.27 -4.95
CA PRO A 157 -5.56 4.81 -3.80
C PRO A 157 -4.48 5.83 -4.17
N MET A 158 -3.82 5.63 -5.32
CA MET A 158 -2.76 6.53 -5.77
C MET A 158 -3.30 7.74 -6.53
N VAL A 159 -4.28 7.52 -7.41
CA VAL A 159 -4.87 8.58 -8.24
C VAL A 159 -5.69 9.55 -7.37
N MET A 160 -6.44 9.04 -6.39
CA MET A 160 -7.27 9.89 -5.51
C MET A 160 -6.44 10.83 -4.64
N ILE A 161 -5.26 10.41 -4.18
CA ILE A 161 -4.36 11.31 -3.44
C ILE A 161 -3.94 12.51 -4.30
N VAL A 162 -3.65 12.28 -5.57
CA VAL A 162 -3.31 13.36 -6.50
C VAL A 162 -4.50 14.31 -6.69
N ARG A 163 -5.68 13.77 -6.92
CA ARG A 163 -6.89 14.58 -7.14
C ARG A 163 -7.28 15.40 -5.90
N ILE A 164 -7.15 14.83 -4.72
CA ILE A 164 -7.42 15.54 -3.45
C ILE A 164 -6.38 16.66 -3.20
N ALA A 165 -5.16 16.48 -3.66
CA ALA A 165 -4.12 17.49 -3.51
C ALA A 165 -4.27 18.67 -4.49
N HIS A 166 -5.04 18.51 -5.56
CA HIS A 166 -5.25 19.57 -6.57
C HIS A 166 -6.63 20.22 -6.48
N GLY A 167 -7.58 19.64 -5.78
CA GLY A 167 -8.94 20.13 -5.74
C GLY A 167 -9.58 20.28 -4.46
#